data_bf0da4d1053d9162569fb519478b5f8e
#
_entry.id   bf0da4d1053d9162569fb519478b5f8e
#
_cell.length_a   1.000
_cell.length_b   1.000
_cell.length_c   1.000
_cell.angle_alpha   90.00
_cell.angle_beta   90.00
_cell.angle_gamma   90.00
#
_symmetry.space_group_name_H-M   'P 1'
#
loop_
_entity.id
_entity.type
_entity.pdbx_description
1 polymer ?
#
loop_
_entity_poly.entity_id
_entity_poly.type
_entity_poly.pdbx_seq_one_letter_code
_entity_poly.pdbx_strand_id
1 'polypeptide(L)'
;MKITPFSIISRSNKLRGIILRPNTISSPCKTVIVSHGFASNMLITFGYAKTFAQAGYIAVLYDFCMSGSGISGGKSTGMSVLTERDNLLDVIDYVKTLSFTDENHISLAGCSQGGLVSALAAAQREEEFENLFLYYPALCIPDDARRGHMITAKFDSQNIPDNFYAIYVKLSRKYADDAKTLSPFKEICTYKKPVLIIHGIEDNLVNIKYSRRAAEEYPNCKLIEVHGDHGFIKKGFAASKKATLDYISKNK
;
A
#
# COMPACT_ATOMS: atom_id res chain seq x y z
N MET A 1 10.72 17.13 13.32
CA MET A 1 9.74 16.62 12.34
C MET A 1 8.39 17.26 12.66
N LYS A 2 7.76 17.91 11.67
CA LYS A 2 6.44 18.54 11.81
C LYS A 2 5.37 17.56 11.31
N ILE A 3 4.29 17.38 12.06
CA ILE A 3 3.14 16.56 11.65
C ILE A 3 1.96 17.50 11.42
N THR A 4 1.32 17.40 10.26
CA THR A 4 0.17 18.21 9.87
C THR A 4 -0.98 17.29 9.46
N PRO A 5 -2.15 17.35 10.09
CA PRO A 5 -3.32 16.59 9.65
C PRO A 5 -3.90 17.18 8.37
N PHE A 6 -4.53 16.32 7.56
CA PHE A 6 -5.32 16.74 6.40
C PHE A 6 -6.59 15.92 6.26
N SER A 7 -7.53 16.40 5.49
CA SER A 7 -8.69 15.63 5.05
C SER A 7 -9.14 16.07 3.67
N ILE A 8 -9.61 15.11 2.89
CA ILE A 8 -10.18 15.32 1.56
C ILE A 8 -11.51 14.57 1.46
N ILE A 9 -12.28 14.84 0.43
CA ILE A 9 -13.41 14.00 0.05
C ILE A 9 -12.94 13.03 -1.03
N SER A 10 -13.05 11.75 -0.75
CA SER A 10 -12.76 10.66 -1.68
C SER A 10 -14.00 9.82 -1.88
N ARG A 11 -14.51 9.78 -3.12
CA ARG A 11 -15.69 8.98 -3.47
C ARG A 11 -16.87 9.15 -2.48
N SER A 12 -17.21 10.40 -2.13
CA SER A 12 -18.29 10.78 -1.19
C SER A 12 -17.98 10.47 0.29
N ASN A 13 -16.82 9.94 0.64
CA ASN A 13 -16.41 9.70 2.02
C ASN A 13 -15.32 10.70 2.43
N LYS A 14 -15.28 11.07 3.71
CA LYS A 14 -14.21 11.89 4.26
C LYS A 14 -12.99 11.02 4.54
N LEU A 15 -11.93 11.19 3.75
CA LEU A 15 -10.63 10.57 3.96
C LEU A 15 -9.78 11.48 4.84
N ARG A 16 -9.06 10.90 5.79
CA ARG A 16 -8.20 11.60 6.75
C ARG A 16 -6.80 11.03 6.74
N GLY A 17 -5.83 11.91 6.94
CA GLY A 17 -4.43 11.53 6.99
C GLY A 17 -3.56 12.55 7.70
N ILE A 18 -2.27 12.28 7.71
CA ILE A 18 -1.23 13.13 8.27
C ILE A 18 -0.05 13.25 7.31
N ILE A 19 0.59 14.40 7.31
CA ILE A 19 1.80 14.69 6.54
C ILE A 19 2.96 14.87 7.53
N LEU A 20 3.99 14.06 7.39
CA LEU A 20 5.23 14.15 8.14
C LEU A 20 6.25 14.91 7.31
N ARG A 21 6.68 16.08 7.79
CA ARG A 21 7.74 16.89 7.15
C ARG A 21 8.99 16.91 8.03
N PRO A 22 10.18 16.61 7.49
CA PRO A 22 11.43 16.88 8.18
C PRO A 22 11.54 18.36 8.56
N ASN A 23 12.26 18.70 9.64
CA ASN A 23 12.38 20.10 10.09
C ASN A 23 13.23 20.95 9.12
N THR A 24 14.16 20.31 8.45
CA THR A 24 15.14 20.94 7.55
C THR A 24 15.01 20.31 6.17
N ILE A 25 14.10 20.80 5.36
CA ILE A 25 13.99 20.44 3.95
C ILE A 25 13.92 21.71 3.09
N SER A 26 14.56 21.67 1.92
CA SER A 26 14.27 22.60 0.84
C SER A 26 12.86 22.28 0.28
N SER A 27 12.14 23.32 -0.12
CA SER A 27 10.85 23.15 -0.82
C SER A 27 11.02 23.56 -2.27
N PRO A 28 10.47 22.84 -3.26
CA PRO A 28 9.72 21.58 -3.15
C PRO A 28 10.61 20.37 -2.81
N CYS A 29 10.00 19.28 -2.33
CA CYS A 29 10.70 18.12 -1.80
C CYS A 29 10.09 16.81 -2.29
N LYS A 30 10.93 15.77 -2.44
CA LYS A 30 10.50 14.41 -2.72
C LYS A 30 9.45 13.94 -1.70
N THR A 31 8.40 13.31 -2.19
CA THR A 31 7.27 12.90 -1.36
C THR A 31 6.98 11.42 -1.53
N VAL A 32 6.69 10.72 -0.44
CA VAL A 32 6.20 9.33 -0.47
C VAL A 32 4.81 9.25 0.15
N ILE A 33 3.90 8.56 -0.53
CA ILE A 33 2.55 8.26 -0.03
C ILE A 33 2.54 6.82 0.46
N VAL A 34 2.17 6.59 1.73
CA VAL A 34 2.26 5.29 2.40
C VAL A 34 0.87 4.73 2.67
N SER A 35 0.56 3.60 2.05
CA SER A 35 -0.71 2.87 2.13
C SER A 35 -0.64 1.72 3.14
N HIS A 36 -1.58 1.67 4.08
CA HIS A 36 -1.68 0.60 5.08
C HIS A 36 -2.34 -0.67 4.52
N GLY A 37 -2.24 -1.80 5.26
CA GLY A 37 -2.84 -3.08 4.91
C GLY A 37 -4.30 -3.24 5.35
N PHE A 38 -4.86 -4.43 5.08
CA PHE A 38 -6.21 -4.82 5.51
C PHE A 38 -6.35 -4.77 7.04
N ALA A 39 -7.52 -4.36 7.53
CA ALA A 39 -7.84 -4.24 8.95
C ALA A 39 -6.79 -3.45 9.76
N SER A 40 -6.14 -2.48 9.10
CA SER A 40 -5.06 -1.65 9.63
C SER A 40 -5.41 -0.17 9.48
N ASN A 41 -4.50 0.70 9.87
CA ASN A 41 -4.65 2.15 9.76
C ASN A 41 -3.28 2.83 9.59
N MET A 42 -3.29 4.14 9.34
CA MET A 42 -2.07 4.93 9.10
C MET A 42 -1.06 4.90 10.25
N LEU A 43 -1.49 4.69 11.50
CA LEU A 43 -0.57 4.65 12.65
C LEU A 43 0.32 3.39 12.64
N ILE A 44 -0.19 2.28 12.11
CA ILE A 44 0.59 1.04 11.98
C ILE A 44 1.72 1.22 10.94
N THR A 45 1.50 2.06 9.91
CA THR A 45 2.53 2.35 8.91
C THR A 45 3.44 3.53 9.26
N PHE A 46 3.25 4.15 10.43
CA PHE A 46 4.02 5.31 10.87
C PHE A 46 5.54 5.05 10.91
N GLY A 47 5.96 3.83 11.27
CA GLY A 47 7.37 3.43 11.28
C GLY A 47 8.01 3.50 9.89
N TYR A 48 7.29 3.10 8.85
CA TYR A 48 7.74 3.20 7.45
C TYR A 48 7.84 4.66 7.02
N ALA A 49 6.80 5.46 7.27
CA ALA A 49 6.82 6.88 6.97
C ALA A 49 7.98 7.62 7.67
N LYS A 50 8.26 7.29 8.93
CA LYS A 50 9.41 7.82 9.66
C LYS A 50 10.74 7.42 9.01
N THR A 51 10.83 6.23 8.43
CA THR A 51 12.02 5.79 7.68
C THR A 51 12.27 6.67 6.45
N PHE A 52 11.23 6.94 5.67
CA PHE A 52 11.33 7.85 4.52
C PHE A 52 11.65 9.28 4.95
N ALA A 53 11.03 9.78 6.03
CA ALA A 53 11.32 11.11 6.57
C ALA A 53 12.79 11.25 7.01
N GLN A 54 13.41 10.17 7.54
CA GLN A 54 14.85 10.13 7.84
C GLN A 54 15.72 10.18 6.58
N ALA A 55 15.20 9.70 5.45
CA ALA A 55 15.87 9.78 4.15
C ALA A 55 15.63 11.13 3.43
N GLY A 56 14.91 12.07 4.06
CA GLY A 56 14.65 13.41 3.53
C GLY A 56 13.35 13.55 2.73
N TYR A 57 12.49 12.54 2.71
CA TYR A 57 11.18 12.63 2.05
C TYR A 57 10.14 13.31 2.96
N ILE A 58 9.20 13.99 2.34
CA ILE A 58 7.89 14.22 2.95
C ILE A 58 7.15 12.89 2.91
N ALA A 59 6.57 12.45 4.03
CA ALA A 59 5.80 11.22 4.07
C ALA A 59 4.33 11.52 4.36
N VAL A 60 3.45 11.04 3.50
CA VAL A 60 1.99 11.19 3.60
C VAL A 60 1.39 9.85 4.00
N LEU A 61 0.68 9.83 5.11
CA LEU A 61 -0.07 8.66 5.58
C LEU A 61 -1.55 9.03 5.64
N TYR A 62 -2.38 8.04 5.40
CA TYR A 62 -3.82 8.22 5.42
C TYR A 62 -4.51 6.91 5.78
N ASP A 63 -5.75 7.01 6.24
CA ASP A 63 -6.63 5.85 6.38
C ASP A 63 -7.48 5.70 5.13
N PHE A 64 -7.51 4.52 4.54
CA PHE A 64 -8.48 4.23 3.50
C PHE A 64 -9.90 4.44 4.00
N CYS A 65 -10.77 5.00 3.17
CA CYS A 65 -12.19 5.01 3.44
C CYS A 65 -12.72 3.58 3.55
N MET A 66 -13.67 3.39 4.46
CA MET A 66 -14.33 2.08 4.63
C MET A 66 -13.41 0.96 5.17
N SER A 67 -12.17 1.24 5.58
CA SER A 67 -11.21 0.20 6.05
C SER A 67 -11.66 -0.55 7.31
N GLY A 68 -12.62 0.00 8.05
CA GLY A 68 -13.15 -0.62 9.27
C GLY A 68 -12.28 -0.44 10.52
N SER A 69 -11.09 0.15 10.42
CA SER A 69 -10.16 0.30 11.55
C SER A 69 -9.47 1.67 11.65
N GLY A 70 -9.68 2.56 10.70
CA GLY A 70 -9.13 3.92 10.68
C GLY A 70 -10.15 4.99 11.09
N ILE A 71 -9.78 6.26 10.93
CA ILE A 71 -10.63 7.42 11.22
C ILE A 71 -11.28 8.03 9.98
N SER A 72 -11.04 7.48 8.79
CA SER A 72 -11.74 7.84 7.55
C SER A 72 -13.16 7.31 7.53
N GLY A 73 -14.03 7.97 6.76
CA GLY A 73 -15.47 7.66 6.74
C GLY A 73 -15.81 6.43 5.90
N GLY A 74 -17.09 6.05 5.98
CA GLY A 74 -17.70 4.97 5.21
C GLY A 74 -17.84 3.65 5.97
N LYS A 75 -18.70 2.77 5.43
CA LYS A 75 -18.96 1.45 6.02
C LYS A 75 -18.06 0.40 5.34
N SER A 76 -17.46 -0.50 6.10
CA SER A 76 -16.54 -1.53 5.60
C SER A 76 -17.17 -2.48 4.56
N THR A 77 -18.48 -2.59 4.54
CA THR A 77 -19.20 -3.31 3.47
C THR A 77 -19.10 -2.67 2.08
N GLY A 78 -18.65 -1.43 1.98
CA GLY A 78 -18.33 -0.76 0.71
C GLY A 78 -16.87 -0.92 0.27
N MET A 79 -16.01 -1.47 1.12
CA MET A 79 -14.58 -1.62 0.84
C MET A 79 -14.31 -2.68 -0.22
N SER A 80 -13.31 -2.40 -1.06
CA SER A 80 -12.63 -3.37 -1.92
C SER A 80 -11.24 -2.84 -2.30
N VAL A 81 -10.40 -3.68 -2.87
CA VAL A 81 -9.08 -3.27 -3.40
C VAL A 81 -9.23 -2.13 -4.42
N LEU A 82 -10.28 -2.17 -5.24
CA LEU A 82 -10.54 -1.12 -6.24
C LEU A 82 -10.96 0.21 -5.58
N THR A 83 -11.80 0.17 -4.54
CA THR A 83 -12.19 1.40 -3.83
C THR A 83 -11.01 2.00 -3.05
N GLU A 84 -10.10 1.18 -2.53
CA GLU A 84 -8.87 1.65 -1.89
C GLU A 84 -7.87 2.22 -2.90
N ARG A 85 -7.77 1.62 -4.12
CA ARG A 85 -7.00 2.21 -5.21
C ARG A 85 -7.54 3.59 -5.58
N ASP A 86 -8.85 3.74 -5.69
CA ASP A 86 -9.47 5.03 -5.99
C ASP A 86 -9.19 6.06 -4.87
N ASN A 87 -9.20 5.65 -3.59
CA ASN A 87 -8.80 6.53 -2.49
C ASN A 87 -7.33 6.97 -2.61
N LEU A 88 -6.43 6.06 -2.97
CA LEU A 88 -5.01 6.39 -3.19
C LEU A 88 -4.86 7.40 -4.34
N LEU A 89 -5.58 7.21 -5.45
CA LEU A 89 -5.56 8.15 -6.58
C LEU A 89 -6.02 9.56 -6.15
N ASP A 90 -7.08 9.67 -5.36
CA ASP A 90 -7.57 10.95 -4.83
C ASP A 90 -6.53 11.59 -3.86
N VAL A 91 -5.80 10.78 -3.08
CA VAL A 91 -4.69 11.27 -2.23
C VAL A 91 -3.51 11.76 -3.07
N ILE A 92 -3.16 11.06 -4.16
CA ILE A 92 -2.10 11.49 -5.09
C ILE A 92 -2.44 12.85 -5.68
N ASP A 93 -3.68 13.00 -6.18
CA ASP A 93 -4.14 14.27 -6.76
C ASP A 93 -4.08 15.42 -5.73
N TYR A 94 -4.48 15.15 -4.48
CA TYR A 94 -4.35 16.13 -3.39
C TYR A 94 -2.88 16.47 -3.09
N VAL A 95 -2.00 15.48 -3.00
CA VAL A 95 -0.57 15.69 -2.69
C VAL A 95 0.09 16.58 -3.75
N LYS A 96 -0.28 16.45 -5.02
CA LYS A 96 0.22 17.30 -6.12
C LYS A 96 -0.19 18.77 -5.98
N THR A 97 -1.25 19.08 -5.26
CA THR A 97 -1.67 20.47 -5.01
C THR A 97 -0.84 21.17 -3.92
N LEU A 98 -0.02 20.44 -3.18
CA LEU A 98 0.72 20.98 -2.04
C LEU A 98 2.00 21.68 -2.51
N SER A 99 2.15 22.97 -2.22
CA SER A 99 3.27 23.80 -2.69
C SER A 99 4.67 23.33 -2.25
N PHE A 100 4.75 22.45 -1.26
CA PHE A 100 6.00 21.86 -0.78
C PHE A 100 6.31 20.50 -1.37
N THR A 101 5.42 19.92 -2.17
CA THR A 101 5.65 18.65 -2.90
C THR A 101 6.31 18.94 -4.24
N ASP A 102 7.35 18.19 -4.56
CA ASP A 102 7.87 18.11 -5.91
C ASP A 102 7.05 17.05 -6.68
N GLU A 103 6.20 17.50 -7.59
CA GLU A 103 5.30 16.63 -8.35
C GLU A 103 6.01 15.63 -9.28
N ASN A 104 7.27 15.94 -9.66
CA ASN A 104 8.10 15.06 -10.47
C ASN A 104 8.81 13.96 -9.64
N HIS A 105 8.78 14.08 -8.30
CA HIS A 105 9.48 13.18 -7.38
C HIS A 105 8.51 12.61 -6.32
N ILE A 106 7.38 12.07 -6.77
CA ILE A 106 6.43 11.35 -5.93
C ILE A 106 6.74 9.85 -6.00
N SER A 107 6.78 9.21 -4.86
CA SER A 107 6.90 7.75 -4.72
C SER A 107 5.70 7.18 -4.00
N LEU A 108 5.35 5.93 -4.30
CA LEU A 108 4.35 5.17 -3.57
C LEU A 108 5.01 4.14 -2.67
N ALA A 109 4.44 3.92 -1.49
CA ALA A 109 4.81 2.84 -0.60
C ALA A 109 3.55 2.13 -0.10
N GLY A 110 3.56 0.80 -0.04
CA GLY A 110 2.40 0.05 0.41
C GLY A 110 2.75 -1.21 1.16
N CYS A 111 1.97 -1.48 2.22
CA CYS A 111 2.11 -2.64 3.08
C CYS A 111 0.97 -3.64 2.83
N SER A 112 1.26 -4.92 2.63
CA SER A 112 0.25 -5.97 2.48
C SER A 112 -0.79 -5.63 1.39
N GLN A 113 -2.09 -5.51 1.72
CA GLN A 113 -3.13 -5.07 0.79
C GLN A 113 -2.82 -3.68 0.20
N GLY A 114 -2.32 -2.74 1.02
CA GLY A 114 -1.88 -1.43 0.52
C GLY A 114 -0.72 -1.55 -0.48
N GLY A 115 0.07 -2.63 -0.43
CA GLY A 115 1.08 -2.96 -1.43
C GLY A 115 0.45 -3.33 -2.78
N LEU A 116 -0.61 -4.17 -2.79
CA LEU A 116 -1.38 -4.45 -4.00
C LEU A 116 -2.03 -3.18 -4.56
N VAL A 117 -2.67 -2.39 -3.69
CA VAL A 117 -3.30 -1.11 -4.07
C VAL A 117 -2.29 -0.16 -4.70
N SER A 118 -1.11 0.00 -4.09
CA SER A 118 -0.04 0.86 -4.61
C SER A 118 0.52 0.35 -5.94
N ALA A 119 0.66 -0.97 -6.10
CA ALA A 119 1.10 -1.57 -7.35
C ALA A 119 0.12 -1.31 -8.50
N LEU A 120 -1.19 -1.45 -8.25
CA LEU A 120 -2.23 -1.17 -9.24
C LEU A 120 -2.31 0.32 -9.60
N ALA A 121 -2.20 1.21 -8.61
CA ALA A 121 -2.18 2.65 -8.84
C ALA A 121 -0.94 3.09 -9.65
N ALA A 122 0.23 2.53 -9.32
CA ALA A 122 1.47 2.79 -10.06
C ALA A 122 1.37 2.32 -11.52
N ALA A 123 0.81 1.14 -11.76
CA ALA A 123 0.59 0.64 -13.12
C ALA A 123 -0.40 1.51 -13.92
N GLN A 124 -1.41 2.08 -13.26
CA GLN A 124 -2.42 2.92 -13.91
C GLN A 124 -1.90 4.31 -14.27
N ARG A 125 -0.94 4.87 -13.48
CA ARG A 125 -0.40 6.23 -13.62
C ARG A 125 1.13 6.22 -13.60
N GLU A 126 1.75 5.36 -14.41
CA GLU A 126 3.19 5.06 -14.39
C GLU A 126 4.06 6.31 -14.36
N GLU A 127 3.78 7.29 -15.23
CA GLU A 127 4.62 8.46 -15.40
C GLU A 127 4.62 9.42 -14.20
N GLU A 128 3.68 9.25 -13.26
CA GLU A 128 3.55 10.14 -12.11
C GLU A 128 4.47 9.78 -10.94
N PHE A 129 5.16 8.62 -10.99
CA PHE A 129 5.91 8.12 -9.85
C PHE A 129 7.37 7.86 -10.17
N GLU A 130 8.25 8.29 -9.25
CA GLU A 130 9.68 8.03 -9.33
C GLU A 130 10.03 6.61 -8.89
N ASN A 131 9.44 6.13 -7.79
CA ASN A 131 9.71 4.80 -7.22
C ASN A 131 8.45 4.17 -6.62
N LEU A 132 8.45 2.83 -6.57
CA LEU A 132 7.45 2.04 -5.87
C LEU A 132 8.10 1.15 -4.81
N PHE A 133 7.66 1.28 -3.55
CA PHE A 133 8.15 0.51 -2.41
C PHE A 133 7.05 -0.43 -1.91
N LEU A 134 7.26 -1.73 -1.98
CA LEU A 134 6.27 -2.74 -1.62
C LEU A 134 6.78 -3.58 -0.43
N TYR A 135 6.06 -3.54 0.67
CA TYR A 135 6.35 -4.32 1.86
C TYR A 135 5.36 -5.48 1.94
N TYR A 136 5.88 -6.72 1.83
CA TYR A 136 5.07 -7.96 1.86
C TYR A 136 3.73 -7.81 1.11
N PRO A 137 3.74 -7.37 -0.18
CA PRO A 137 2.52 -7.01 -0.91
C PRO A 137 1.58 -8.21 -1.08
N ALA A 138 0.30 -8.02 -0.74
CA ALA A 138 -0.71 -9.08 -0.80
C ALA A 138 -1.24 -9.32 -2.23
N LEU A 139 -0.34 -9.62 -3.16
CA LEU A 139 -0.68 -9.93 -4.56
C LEU A 139 -1.45 -11.25 -4.71
N CYS A 140 -1.61 -12.01 -3.62
CA CYS A 140 -2.42 -13.23 -3.55
C CYS A 140 -3.93 -12.96 -3.49
N ILE A 141 -4.37 -11.76 -3.12
CA ILE A 141 -5.81 -11.44 -2.88
C ILE A 141 -6.72 -11.91 -4.03
N PRO A 142 -6.41 -11.69 -5.31
CA PRO A 142 -7.26 -12.16 -6.41
C PRO A 142 -7.34 -13.69 -6.50
N ASP A 143 -6.23 -14.39 -6.25
CA ASP A 143 -6.21 -15.85 -6.26
C ASP A 143 -6.97 -16.42 -5.07
N ASP A 144 -6.86 -15.78 -3.90
CA ASP A 144 -7.59 -16.14 -2.70
C ASP A 144 -9.10 -15.98 -2.91
N ALA A 145 -9.54 -14.87 -3.51
CA ALA A 145 -10.94 -14.64 -3.87
C ALA A 145 -11.47 -15.72 -4.83
N ARG A 146 -10.71 -16.09 -5.86
CA ARG A 146 -11.09 -17.15 -6.82
C ARG A 146 -11.20 -18.50 -6.16
N ARG A 147 -10.43 -18.77 -5.09
CA ARG A 147 -10.49 -20.01 -4.31
C ARG A 147 -11.55 -19.98 -3.21
N GLY A 148 -12.25 -18.86 -3.01
CA GLY A 148 -13.20 -18.70 -1.91
C GLY A 148 -12.54 -18.60 -0.53
N HIS A 149 -11.33 -18.08 -0.47
CA HIS A 149 -10.57 -17.91 0.77
C HIS A 149 -10.05 -16.47 0.88
N MET A 150 -10.66 -15.67 1.74
CA MET A 150 -10.28 -14.27 1.96
C MET A 150 -9.78 -14.09 3.40
N ILE A 151 -8.47 -14.14 3.60
CA ILE A 151 -7.81 -14.01 4.92
C ILE A 151 -8.29 -15.13 5.87
N THR A 152 -9.26 -14.85 6.75
CA THR A 152 -9.86 -15.85 7.67
C THR A 152 -11.22 -16.36 7.19
N ALA A 153 -11.82 -15.73 6.18
CA ALA A 153 -13.10 -16.13 5.63
C ALA A 153 -12.94 -17.27 4.61
N LYS A 154 -13.88 -18.22 4.65
CA LYS A 154 -14.00 -19.27 3.64
C LYS A 154 -15.44 -19.32 3.16
N PHE A 155 -15.64 -19.43 1.86
CA PHE A 155 -16.94 -19.52 1.22
C PHE A 155 -16.85 -20.24 -0.13
N ASP A 156 -17.97 -20.67 -0.66
CA ASP A 156 -18.04 -21.14 -2.04
C ASP A 156 -17.77 -19.96 -3.00
N SER A 157 -16.73 -20.07 -3.79
CA SER A 157 -16.35 -19.01 -4.75
C SER A 157 -17.37 -18.78 -5.86
N GLN A 158 -18.27 -19.75 -6.10
CA GLN A 158 -19.37 -19.61 -7.06
C GLN A 158 -20.64 -19.03 -6.40
N ASN A 159 -20.75 -19.12 -5.08
CA ASN A 159 -21.88 -18.61 -4.31
C ASN A 159 -21.40 -17.81 -3.11
N ILE A 160 -20.81 -16.65 -3.38
CA ILE A 160 -20.28 -15.77 -2.34
C ILE A 160 -21.43 -15.18 -1.51
N PRO A 161 -21.40 -15.26 -0.17
CA PRO A 161 -22.42 -14.68 0.67
C PRO A 161 -22.45 -13.16 0.54
N ASP A 162 -23.62 -12.54 0.70
CA ASP A 162 -23.79 -11.09 0.58
C ASP A 162 -22.89 -10.31 1.55
N ASN A 163 -22.65 -10.89 2.73
CA ASN A 163 -21.70 -10.39 3.71
C ASN A 163 -20.92 -11.52 4.37
N PHE A 164 -19.67 -11.26 4.72
CA PHE A 164 -18.82 -12.16 5.49
C PHE A 164 -17.86 -11.38 6.40
N TYR A 165 -17.25 -12.06 7.35
CA TYR A 165 -16.23 -11.46 8.20
C TYR A 165 -14.85 -11.99 7.83
N ALA A 166 -13.90 -11.06 7.61
CA ALA A 166 -12.48 -11.37 7.54
C ALA A 166 -11.80 -10.73 8.75
N ILE A 167 -11.21 -11.57 9.62
CA ILE A 167 -10.77 -11.17 10.97
C ILE A 167 -12.00 -10.60 11.74
N TYR A 168 -12.05 -9.32 12.01
CA TYR A 168 -13.15 -8.61 12.67
C TYR A 168 -13.90 -7.64 11.74
N VAL A 169 -13.45 -7.50 10.49
CA VAL A 169 -14.03 -6.56 9.52
C VAL A 169 -15.17 -7.23 8.76
N LYS A 170 -16.36 -6.64 8.81
CA LYS A 170 -17.51 -7.07 8.01
C LYS A 170 -17.33 -6.55 6.58
N LEU A 171 -17.25 -7.46 5.63
CA LEU A 171 -17.17 -7.19 4.19
C LEU A 171 -18.47 -7.56 3.50
N SER A 172 -18.75 -6.97 2.36
CA SER A 172 -19.78 -7.48 1.45
C SER A 172 -19.15 -8.31 0.33
N ARG A 173 -20.01 -9.01 -0.42
CA ARG A 173 -19.65 -9.75 -1.63
C ARG A 173 -18.77 -8.93 -2.58
N LYS A 174 -19.01 -7.62 -2.67
CA LYS A 174 -18.25 -6.69 -3.50
C LYS A 174 -16.73 -6.84 -3.35
N TYR A 175 -16.25 -7.06 -2.13
CA TYR A 175 -14.81 -7.21 -1.88
C TYR A 175 -14.21 -8.39 -2.66
N ALA A 176 -14.87 -9.53 -2.62
CA ALA A 176 -14.41 -10.74 -3.33
C ALA A 176 -14.67 -10.63 -4.84
N ASP A 177 -15.81 -10.07 -5.26
CA ASP A 177 -16.12 -9.90 -6.68
C ASP A 177 -15.12 -8.96 -7.36
N ASP A 178 -14.84 -7.80 -6.78
CA ASP A 178 -13.83 -6.86 -7.31
C ASP A 178 -12.43 -7.53 -7.34
N ALA A 179 -12.05 -8.24 -6.27
CA ALA A 179 -10.76 -8.94 -6.23
C ALA A 179 -10.63 -9.98 -7.34
N LYS A 180 -11.69 -10.74 -7.64
CA LYS A 180 -11.68 -11.74 -8.73
C LYS A 180 -11.39 -11.16 -10.10
N THR A 181 -11.77 -9.90 -10.35
CA THR A 181 -11.54 -9.24 -11.65
C THR A 181 -10.08 -8.90 -11.90
N LEU A 182 -9.26 -8.80 -10.84
CA LEU A 182 -7.88 -8.35 -10.93
C LEU A 182 -6.95 -9.45 -11.45
N SER A 183 -5.98 -9.02 -12.25
CA SER A 183 -4.87 -9.84 -12.72
C SER A 183 -3.54 -9.12 -12.46
N PRO A 184 -3.14 -8.95 -11.18
CA PRO A 184 -2.08 -8.03 -10.80
C PRO A 184 -0.77 -8.25 -11.57
N PHE A 185 -0.38 -9.48 -11.84
CA PHE A 185 0.85 -9.77 -12.58
C PHE A 185 0.82 -9.34 -14.05
N LYS A 186 -0.37 -9.20 -14.67
CA LYS A 186 -0.52 -8.62 -16.00
C LYS A 186 -0.53 -7.09 -15.96
N GLU A 187 -0.97 -6.52 -14.86
CA GLU A 187 -1.07 -5.07 -14.71
C GLU A 187 0.27 -4.46 -14.29
N ILE A 188 0.95 -5.06 -13.31
CA ILE A 188 2.21 -4.52 -12.78
C ILE A 188 3.36 -4.48 -13.78
N CYS A 189 3.39 -5.39 -14.78
CA CYS A 189 4.46 -5.41 -15.79
C CYS A 189 4.48 -4.16 -16.69
N THR A 190 3.40 -3.36 -16.68
CA THR A 190 3.37 -2.08 -17.41
C THR A 190 4.19 -1.01 -16.68
N TYR A 191 4.38 -1.10 -15.37
CA TYR A 191 5.16 -0.14 -14.59
C TYR A 191 6.66 -0.41 -14.74
N LYS A 192 7.39 0.51 -15.39
CA LYS A 192 8.81 0.36 -15.76
C LYS A 192 9.78 1.08 -14.85
N LYS A 193 9.26 2.00 -14.00
CA LYS A 193 10.08 2.73 -13.04
C LYS A 193 10.60 1.80 -11.92
N PRO A 194 11.58 2.22 -11.12
CA PRO A 194 12.18 1.37 -10.10
C PRO A 194 11.20 0.87 -9.05
N VAL A 195 11.25 -0.44 -8.75
CA VAL A 195 10.47 -1.11 -7.70
C VAL A 195 11.38 -1.76 -6.68
N LEU A 196 11.14 -1.50 -5.41
CA LEU A 196 11.72 -2.24 -4.31
C LEU A 196 10.65 -3.08 -3.62
N ILE A 197 10.82 -4.40 -3.59
CA ILE A 197 10.00 -5.30 -2.79
C ILE A 197 10.81 -5.78 -1.60
N ILE A 198 10.24 -5.71 -0.38
CA ILE A 198 10.82 -6.29 0.83
C ILE A 198 9.81 -7.25 1.45
N HIS A 199 10.21 -8.51 1.63
CA HIS A 199 9.30 -9.55 2.13
C HIS A 199 9.99 -10.44 3.18
N GLY A 200 9.24 -10.80 4.21
CA GLY A 200 9.70 -11.71 5.26
C GLY A 200 9.62 -13.17 4.81
N ILE A 201 10.71 -13.93 4.98
CA ILE A 201 10.73 -15.35 4.59
C ILE A 201 9.87 -16.24 5.49
N GLU A 202 9.50 -15.75 6.68
CA GLU A 202 8.61 -16.44 7.63
C GLU A 202 7.17 -15.86 7.60
N ASP A 203 6.81 -15.17 6.54
CA ASP A 203 5.45 -14.65 6.35
C ASP A 203 4.47 -15.81 6.07
N ASN A 204 3.61 -16.10 7.06
CA ASN A 204 2.62 -17.16 6.98
C ASN A 204 1.24 -16.67 6.49
N LEU A 205 1.08 -15.35 6.28
CA LEU A 205 -0.18 -14.78 5.79
C LEU A 205 -0.14 -14.54 4.28
N VAL A 206 0.95 -13.94 3.80
CA VAL A 206 1.20 -13.73 2.37
C VAL A 206 2.45 -14.51 1.97
N ASN A 207 2.27 -15.57 1.20
CA ASN A 207 3.39 -16.41 0.78
C ASN A 207 4.35 -15.62 -0.11
N ILE A 208 5.64 -15.62 0.24
CA ILE A 208 6.71 -14.89 -0.44
C ILE A 208 6.83 -15.23 -1.94
N LYS A 209 6.31 -16.37 -2.39
CA LYS A 209 6.28 -16.74 -3.82
C LYS A 209 5.60 -15.68 -4.70
N TYR A 210 4.64 -14.92 -4.14
CA TYR A 210 3.97 -13.84 -4.87
C TYR A 210 4.92 -12.65 -5.10
N SER A 211 5.77 -12.33 -4.14
CA SER A 211 6.79 -11.30 -4.29
C SER A 211 7.94 -11.74 -5.21
N ARG A 212 8.33 -13.01 -5.17
CA ARG A 212 9.31 -13.57 -6.10
C ARG A 212 8.81 -13.49 -7.53
N ARG A 213 7.56 -13.91 -7.77
CA ARG A 213 6.93 -13.77 -9.08
C ARG A 213 6.81 -12.31 -9.52
N ALA A 214 6.41 -11.40 -8.63
CA ALA A 214 6.34 -9.98 -8.96
C ALA A 214 7.71 -9.42 -9.36
N ALA A 215 8.78 -9.85 -8.71
CA ALA A 215 10.14 -9.43 -9.07
C ALA A 215 10.58 -9.91 -10.45
N GLU A 216 10.02 -11.03 -10.94
CA GLU A 216 10.24 -11.53 -12.29
C GLU A 216 9.40 -10.79 -13.34
N GLU A 217 8.20 -10.33 -12.97
CA GLU A 217 7.26 -9.65 -13.87
C GLU A 217 7.55 -8.15 -14.04
N TYR A 218 8.06 -7.48 -12.99
CA TYR A 218 8.45 -6.07 -13.10
C TYR A 218 9.73 -5.90 -13.90
N PRO A 219 9.77 -5.02 -14.91
CA PRO A 219 10.97 -4.78 -15.71
C PRO A 219 12.18 -4.26 -14.94
N ASN A 220 11.93 -3.52 -13.84
CA ASN A 220 12.97 -2.90 -13.01
C ASN A 220 12.66 -3.10 -11.52
N CYS A 221 12.91 -4.29 -11.01
CA CYS A 221 12.59 -4.65 -9.63
C CYS A 221 13.78 -5.21 -8.87
N LYS A 222 13.88 -4.81 -7.60
CA LYS A 222 14.76 -5.42 -6.63
C LYS A 222 13.93 -6.05 -5.51
N LEU A 223 14.00 -7.38 -5.36
CA LEU A 223 13.46 -8.10 -4.21
C LEU A 223 14.54 -8.24 -3.13
N ILE A 224 14.20 -7.89 -1.89
CA ILE A 224 15.01 -8.14 -0.70
C ILE A 224 14.21 -9.02 0.24
N GLU A 225 14.68 -10.24 0.44
CA GLU A 225 14.15 -11.19 1.39
C GLU A 225 14.81 -10.98 2.75
N VAL A 226 14.01 -10.87 3.81
CA VAL A 226 14.52 -10.66 5.17
C VAL A 226 13.96 -11.70 6.12
N HIS A 227 14.67 -11.98 7.20
CA HIS A 227 14.09 -12.75 8.30
C HIS A 227 13.00 -11.92 8.98
N GLY A 228 11.74 -12.30 8.78
CA GLY A 228 10.58 -11.53 9.26
C GLY A 228 9.26 -12.24 9.02
N ASP A 229 8.30 -11.92 9.87
CA ASP A 229 6.89 -12.34 9.76
C ASP A 229 6.07 -11.31 8.97
N HIS A 230 4.78 -11.60 8.77
CA HIS A 230 3.87 -10.65 8.12
C HIS A 230 3.77 -9.34 8.93
N GLY A 231 3.92 -8.22 8.26
CA GLY A 231 3.91 -6.90 8.91
C GLY A 231 5.20 -6.56 9.65
N PHE A 232 6.17 -7.47 9.71
CA PHE A 232 7.40 -7.33 10.51
C PHE A 232 7.13 -7.01 11.98
N ILE A 233 6.06 -7.59 12.54
CA ILE A 233 5.55 -7.25 13.89
C ILE A 233 6.48 -7.78 14.96
N LYS A 234 6.90 -9.04 14.85
CA LYS A 234 7.78 -9.69 15.83
C LYS A 234 9.26 -9.53 15.46
N LYS A 235 9.57 -9.60 14.17
CA LYS A 235 10.93 -9.47 13.64
C LYS A 235 10.91 -8.98 12.20
N GLY A 236 12.03 -8.42 11.75
CA GLY A 236 12.20 -7.98 10.36
C GLY A 236 12.13 -6.48 10.14
N PHE A 237 11.46 -5.70 11.01
CA PHE A 237 11.29 -4.26 10.79
C PHE A 237 12.62 -3.51 10.68
N ALA A 238 13.61 -3.81 11.54
CA ALA A 238 14.91 -3.17 11.49
C ALA A 238 15.66 -3.48 10.18
N ALA A 239 15.60 -4.75 9.72
CA ALA A 239 16.19 -5.17 8.45
C ALA A 239 15.48 -4.50 7.25
N SER A 240 14.15 -4.46 7.27
CA SER A 240 13.32 -3.78 6.27
C SER A 240 13.65 -2.27 6.19
N LYS A 241 13.74 -1.61 7.34
CA LYS A 241 14.16 -0.20 7.43
C LYS A 241 15.54 0.01 6.82
N LYS A 242 16.52 -0.83 7.20
CA LYS A 242 17.89 -0.75 6.67
C LYS A 242 17.89 -0.93 5.16
N ALA A 243 17.19 -1.95 4.65
CA ALA A 243 17.09 -2.24 3.23
C ALA A 243 16.49 -1.05 2.44
N THR A 244 15.46 -0.40 2.99
CA THR A 244 14.85 0.80 2.39
C THR A 244 15.85 1.95 2.32
N LEU A 245 16.54 2.26 3.42
CA LEU A 245 17.52 3.35 3.47
C LEU A 245 18.72 3.09 2.55
N ASP A 246 19.24 1.87 2.53
CA ASP A 246 20.34 1.46 1.64
C ASP A 246 19.93 1.58 0.17
N TYR A 247 18.67 1.21 -0.17
CA TYR A 247 18.16 1.35 -1.53
C TYR A 247 18.05 2.82 -1.94
N ILE A 248 17.44 3.67 -1.12
CA ILE A 248 17.31 5.11 -1.39
C ILE A 248 18.67 5.77 -1.56
N SER A 249 19.66 5.39 -0.72
CA SER A 249 20.99 6.00 -0.77
C SER A 249 21.77 5.68 -2.05
N LYS A 250 21.51 4.53 -2.68
CA LYS A 250 22.18 4.05 -3.90
C LYS A 250 21.51 4.56 -5.19
N ASN A 251 20.28 5.05 -5.09
CA ASN A 251 19.49 5.52 -6.23
C ASN A 251 19.13 7.01 -6.10
N LYS A 252 20.00 7.78 -5.44
CA LYS A 252 19.91 9.26 -5.35
C LYS A 252 20.34 9.94 -6.63
#